data_3c392b4f8e99603be75f1e9c287b3b99
#
_entry.id   3c392b4f8e99603be75f1e9c287b3b99
#
_cell.length_a   1.000
_cell.length_b   1.000
_cell.length_c   1.000
_cell.angle_alpha   90.00
_cell.angle_beta   90.00
_cell.angle_gamma   90.00
#
_symmetry.space_group_name_H-M   'P 1'
#
loop_
_entity.id
_entity.type
_entity.pdbx_description
1 polymer ?
#
loop_
_entity_poly.entity_id
_entity_poly.type
_entity_poly.pdbx_seq_one_letter_code
_entity_poly.pdbx_strand_id
1 'polypeptide(L)'
;MKYEEALEYISQTNKFGIRLGLENIGKLLELLGNPQETLNIIHVAGTNGKGSVCSFVSNILRECGYKVGLYTSPYLETFTERIRVNGQNIPQDDVARIIELIKEKIEIMVKEGYAYPTEFEVVTAMAFYYYSEQKVDFVALEVGLGGRYDATNIITKSLVSVIVSISLDHTGILGDTIEKIAYEKAGIIKENGVVLVYDQTDEAKDVIKSVCKEKKAKYIEVDFDDINIKKSDINSQIYDCTVMKETYRDLEIKLIGEHQINNSILAISVIKYLKDLNKLANINEESIRKGLINTKWPGRIEKIKENPIFIIDGAHNEDGAKSLAKALDKNFKGRKLTLLIGMLEDKDIDSVLEILLPHFNKVITTTPNNPRAINSDILREKVLKYVDDVTSKHEIEDAVNYTLETSSEDDII
;
A
#
# COMPACT_ATOMS: atom_id res chain seq x y z
N MET A 1 -5.98 0.74 29.68
CA MET A 1 -5.52 2.10 29.25
C MET A 1 -6.55 2.72 28.34
N LYS A 2 -6.53 4.06 28.11
CA LYS A 2 -7.39 4.71 27.10
C LYS A 2 -6.74 4.65 25.73
N TYR A 3 -7.51 4.88 24.67
CA TYR A 3 -7.03 4.85 23.28
C TYR A 3 -5.88 5.86 23.02
N GLU A 4 -6.02 7.08 23.51
CA GLU A 4 -5.00 8.12 23.37
C GLU A 4 -3.68 7.73 24.07
N GLU A 5 -3.77 7.10 25.25
CA GLU A 5 -2.62 6.57 25.97
C GLU A 5 -1.95 5.42 25.21
N ALA A 6 -2.74 4.60 24.52
CA ALA A 6 -2.22 3.52 23.66
C ALA A 6 -1.48 4.08 22.46
N LEU A 7 -2.02 5.11 21.79
CA LEU A 7 -1.35 5.78 20.68
C LEU A 7 -0.05 6.47 21.12
N GLU A 8 -0.06 7.13 22.29
CA GLU A 8 1.14 7.72 22.86
C GLU A 8 2.21 6.66 23.14
N TYR A 9 1.83 5.53 23.73
CA TYR A 9 2.73 4.41 23.97
C TYR A 9 3.33 3.87 22.66
N ILE A 10 2.52 3.68 21.63
CA ILE A 10 2.97 3.25 20.30
C ILE A 10 3.96 4.27 19.72
N SER A 11 3.62 5.56 19.77
CA SER A 11 4.47 6.63 19.21
C SER A 11 5.83 6.73 19.93
N GLN A 12 5.88 6.47 21.22
CA GLN A 12 7.13 6.45 21.99
C GLN A 12 8.09 5.35 21.53
N THR A 13 7.61 4.30 20.86
CA THR A 13 8.44 3.24 20.28
C THR A 13 9.14 3.67 18.98
N ASN A 14 8.70 4.76 18.34
CA ASN A 14 9.36 5.36 17.16
C ASN A 14 10.83 5.73 17.39
N LYS A 15 11.21 6.08 18.63
CA LYS A 15 12.59 6.40 19.00
C LYS A 15 13.58 5.25 18.76
N PHE A 16 13.08 4.02 18.62
CA PHE A 16 13.91 2.85 18.33
C PHE A 16 14.20 2.67 16.83
N GLY A 17 13.59 3.51 15.98
CA GLY A 17 13.88 3.60 14.55
C GLY A 17 13.53 2.34 13.77
N ILE A 18 14.20 2.16 12.62
CA ILE A 18 14.12 0.95 11.81
C ILE A 18 15.20 -0.01 12.27
N ARG A 19 14.81 -1.23 12.62
CA ARG A 19 15.73 -2.29 13.01
C ARG A 19 15.49 -3.49 12.08
N LEU A 20 16.55 -3.93 11.40
CA LEU A 20 16.48 -5.11 10.55
C LEU A 20 16.65 -6.37 11.41
N GLY A 21 15.76 -7.33 11.23
CA GLY A 21 15.75 -8.60 11.96
C GLY A 21 14.35 -8.96 12.45
N LEU A 22 14.14 -10.23 12.73
CA LEU A 22 12.84 -10.76 13.16
C LEU A 22 12.84 -11.28 14.59
N GLU A 23 13.96 -11.13 15.33
CA GLU A 23 14.12 -11.70 16.66
C GLU A 23 13.16 -11.09 17.69
N ASN A 24 13.03 -9.75 17.70
CA ASN A 24 12.20 -9.05 18.68
C ASN A 24 10.70 -9.33 18.46
N ILE A 25 10.23 -9.21 17.21
CA ILE A 25 8.83 -9.54 16.92
C ILE A 25 8.57 -11.03 17.14
N GLY A 26 9.53 -11.91 16.84
CA GLY A 26 9.41 -13.34 17.10
C GLY A 26 9.22 -13.63 18.59
N LYS A 27 10.04 -13.02 19.47
CA LYS A 27 9.89 -13.16 20.91
C LYS A 27 8.57 -12.57 21.42
N LEU A 28 8.17 -11.41 20.93
CA LEU A 28 6.90 -10.80 21.31
C LEU A 28 5.71 -11.70 20.96
N LEU A 29 5.69 -12.25 19.74
CA LEU A 29 4.64 -13.15 19.28
C LEU A 29 4.64 -14.49 20.04
N GLU A 30 5.81 -15.03 20.39
CA GLU A 30 5.92 -16.20 21.27
C GLU A 30 5.20 -15.95 22.61
N LEU A 31 5.45 -14.80 23.24
CA LEU A 31 4.81 -14.41 24.50
C LEU A 31 3.31 -14.15 24.36
N LEU A 32 2.83 -13.87 23.13
CA LEU A 32 1.41 -13.72 22.77
C LEU A 32 0.77 -15.03 22.32
N GLY A 33 1.50 -16.16 22.32
CA GLY A 33 1.00 -17.49 21.94
C GLY A 33 1.04 -17.77 20.43
N ASN A 34 1.90 -17.09 19.67
CA ASN A 34 2.10 -17.25 18.22
C ASN A 34 0.80 -17.12 17.38
N PRO A 35 0.01 -16.05 17.56
CA PRO A 35 -1.28 -15.91 16.88
C PRO A 35 -1.16 -15.96 15.35
N GLN A 36 -0.04 -15.54 14.75
CA GLN A 36 0.22 -15.54 13.32
C GLN A 36 0.20 -16.94 12.70
N GLU A 37 0.50 -17.99 13.46
CA GLU A 37 0.54 -19.37 12.96
C GLU A 37 -0.86 -19.94 12.65
N THR A 38 -1.90 -19.32 13.20
CA THR A 38 -3.31 -19.73 12.99
C THR A 38 -3.95 -19.11 11.75
N LEU A 39 -3.29 -18.14 11.10
CA LEU A 39 -3.86 -17.30 10.06
C LEU A 39 -3.54 -17.82 8.65
N ASN A 40 -4.54 -17.71 7.76
CA ASN A 40 -4.38 -17.96 6.33
C ASN A 40 -4.00 -16.64 5.63
N ILE A 41 -2.72 -16.48 5.32
CA ILE A 41 -2.16 -15.20 4.90
C ILE A 41 -1.88 -15.16 3.41
N ILE A 42 -2.32 -14.05 2.75
CA ILE A 42 -1.91 -13.59 1.43
C ILE A 42 -0.93 -12.45 1.68
N HIS A 43 0.36 -12.64 1.40
CA HIS A 43 1.44 -11.73 1.76
C HIS A 43 1.89 -10.92 0.56
N VAL A 44 1.79 -9.59 0.61
CA VAL A 44 1.98 -8.70 -0.55
C VAL A 44 3.16 -7.76 -0.33
N ALA A 45 4.19 -7.87 -1.17
CA ALA A 45 5.35 -6.98 -1.23
C ALA A 45 5.44 -6.27 -2.59
N GLY A 46 6.23 -5.23 -2.67
CA GLY A 46 6.49 -4.44 -3.88
C GLY A 46 6.79 -2.98 -3.55
N THR A 47 6.96 -2.15 -4.57
CA THR A 47 7.14 -0.70 -4.39
C THR A 47 5.78 -0.02 -4.37
N ASN A 48 5.07 -0.01 -5.48
CA ASN A 48 3.76 0.61 -5.63
C ASN A 48 2.67 -0.45 -5.83
N GLY A 49 1.43 -0.15 -5.39
CA GLY A 49 0.27 -1.03 -5.61
C GLY A 49 -0.03 -2.04 -4.51
N LYS A 50 0.83 -2.24 -3.50
CA LYS A 50 0.63 -3.20 -2.40
C LYS A 50 -0.75 -3.08 -1.75
N GLY A 51 -1.06 -1.91 -1.22
CA GLY A 51 -2.33 -1.64 -0.53
C GLY A 51 -3.54 -1.77 -1.47
N SER A 52 -3.43 -1.35 -2.74
CA SER A 52 -4.50 -1.53 -3.74
C SER A 52 -4.79 -3.00 -3.99
N VAL A 53 -3.75 -3.84 -4.19
CA VAL A 53 -3.93 -5.29 -4.36
C VAL A 53 -4.51 -5.94 -3.11
N CYS A 54 -4.00 -5.60 -1.92
CA CYS A 54 -4.56 -6.08 -0.64
C CYS A 54 -6.04 -5.69 -0.51
N SER A 55 -6.42 -4.47 -0.87
CA SER A 55 -7.80 -4.01 -0.83
C SER A 55 -8.70 -4.76 -1.80
N PHE A 56 -8.28 -4.94 -3.07
CA PHE A 56 -9.03 -5.74 -4.05
C PHE A 56 -9.22 -7.19 -3.56
N VAL A 57 -8.15 -7.86 -3.14
CA VAL A 57 -8.20 -9.24 -2.62
C VAL A 57 -9.15 -9.34 -1.42
N SER A 58 -9.01 -8.43 -0.45
CA SER A 58 -9.87 -8.40 0.74
C SER A 58 -11.34 -8.23 0.38
N ASN A 59 -11.67 -7.31 -0.53
CA ASN A 59 -13.06 -7.07 -0.94
C ASN A 59 -13.65 -8.24 -1.72
N ILE A 60 -12.90 -8.86 -2.65
CA ILE A 60 -13.38 -10.04 -3.38
C ILE A 60 -13.67 -11.20 -2.41
N LEU A 61 -12.74 -11.48 -1.48
CA LEU A 61 -12.95 -12.54 -0.48
C LEU A 61 -14.15 -12.26 0.42
N ARG A 62 -14.38 -11.00 0.80
CA ARG A 62 -15.56 -10.60 1.57
C ARG A 62 -16.86 -10.83 0.80
N GLU A 63 -16.90 -10.49 -0.49
CA GLU A 63 -18.06 -10.75 -1.35
C GLU A 63 -18.29 -12.27 -1.58
N CYS A 64 -17.26 -13.09 -1.39
CA CYS A 64 -17.40 -14.55 -1.32
C CYS A 64 -17.96 -15.06 0.02
N GLY A 65 -18.21 -14.17 0.98
CA GLY A 65 -18.77 -14.51 2.30
C GLY A 65 -17.75 -14.88 3.38
N TYR A 66 -16.45 -14.63 3.15
CA TYR A 66 -15.40 -14.89 4.14
C TYR A 66 -15.22 -13.70 5.09
N LYS A 67 -14.77 -13.98 6.31
CA LYS A 67 -14.31 -12.98 7.27
C LYS A 67 -12.84 -12.66 7.00
N VAL A 68 -12.55 -11.44 6.58
CA VAL A 68 -11.23 -11.08 6.04
C VAL A 68 -10.58 -9.98 6.86
N GLY A 69 -9.34 -10.24 7.31
CA GLY A 69 -8.43 -9.25 7.85
C GLY A 69 -7.70 -8.52 6.72
N LEU A 70 -7.53 -7.21 6.87
CA LEU A 70 -6.74 -6.37 5.97
C LEU A 70 -5.74 -5.56 6.79
N TYR A 71 -4.44 -5.81 6.59
CA TYR A 71 -3.34 -5.06 7.20
C TYR A 71 -2.64 -4.20 6.17
N THR A 72 -2.57 -2.90 6.41
CA THR A 72 -1.99 -1.93 5.46
C THR A 72 -1.23 -0.82 6.18
N SER A 73 -0.25 -0.21 5.48
CA SER A 73 0.53 0.91 6.00
C SER A 73 1.07 1.82 4.89
N PRO A 74 1.25 3.13 5.16
CA PRO A 74 0.77 3.85 6.34
C PRO A 74 -0.75 4.05 6.35
N TYR A 75 -1.31 4.63 7.40
CA TYR A 75 -2.68 5.14 7.43
C TYR A 75 -2.75 6.57 6.89
N LEU A 76 -3.93 7.02 6.48
CA LEU A 76 -4.16 8.39 5.98
C LEU A 76 -4.73 9.32 7.05
N GLU A 77 -5.83 8.93 7.67
CA GLU A 77 -6.55 9.78 8.63
C GLU A 77 -6.41 9.27 10.06
N THR A 78 -6.66 7.98 10.27
CA THR A 78 -6.69 7.41 11.62
C THR A 78 -5.82 6.16 11.73
N PHE A 79 -5.15 6.01 12.86
CA PHE A 79 -4.31 4.85 13.16
C PHE A 79 -5.04 3.51 12.95
N THR A 80 -6.34 3.45 13.28
CA THR A 80 -7.15 2.24 13.19
C THR A 80 -7.33 1.69 11.77
N GLU A 81 -7.05 2.50 10.74
CA GLU A 81 -7.07 2.07 9.34
C GLU A 81 -6.05 0.97 9.02
N ARG A 82 -4.98 0.89 9.81
CA ARG A 82 -3.92 -0.12 9.61
C ARG A 82 -4.45 -1.56 9.77
N ILE A 83 -5.51 -1.75 10.57
CA ILE A 83 -6.03 -3.06 10.96
C ILE A 83 -7.54 -3.06 10.74
N ARG A 84 -8.00 -3.80 9.73
CA ARG A 84 -9.43 -3.88 9.40
C ARG A 84 -9.90 -5.33 9.37
N VAL A 85 -11.16 -5.54 9.76
CA VAL A 85 -11.86 -6.82 9.57
C VAL A 85 -13.16 -6.54 8.82
N ASN A 86 -13.37 -7.20 7.70
CA ASN A 86 -14.52 -7.00 6.81
C ASN A 86 -14.76 -5.52 6.43
N GLY A 87 -13.67 -4.76 6.23
CA GLY A 87 -13.70 -3.35 5.86
C GLY A 87 -13.97 -2.39 7.02
N GLN A 88 -14.17 -2.89 8.25
CA GLN A 88 -14.31 -2.07 9.46
C GLN A 88 -12.95 -1.96 10.15
N ASN A 89 -12.57 -0.74 10.51
CA ASN A 89 -11.37 -0.49 11.29
C ASN A 89 -11.46 -1.18 12.66
N ILE A 90 -10.31 -1.57 13.22
CA ILE A 90 -10.22 -2.07 14.59
C ILE A 90 -10.84 -1.02 15.55
N PRO A 91 -11.74 -1.42 16.49
CA PRO A 91 -12.27 -0.52 17.49
C PRO A 91 -11.17 0.09 18.38
N GLN A 92 -11.33 1.34 18.75
CA GLN A 92 -10.38 2.04 19.62
C GLN A 92 -10.19 1.32 20.97
N ASP A 93 -11.25 0.77 21.53
CA ASP A 93 -11.20 -0.01 22.78
C ASP A 93 -10.35 -1.28 22.62
N ASP A 94 -10.41 -1.95 21.45
CA ASP A 94 -9.58 -3.12 21.17
C ASP A 94 -8.10 -2.72 20.99
N VAL A 95 -7.82 -1.59 20.35
CA VAL A 95 -6.45 -1.05 20.30
C VAL A 95 -5.91 -0.86 21.73
N ALA A 96 -6.65 -0.17 22.58
CA ALA A 96 -6.24 0.10 23.97
C ALA A 96 -6.01 -1.18 24.76
N ARG A 97 -6.95 -2.14 24.69
CA ARG A 97 -6.88 -3.43 25.36
C ARG A 97 -5.69 -4.26 24.91
N ILE A 98 -5.48 -4.37 23.60
CA ILE A 98 -4.41 -5.22 23.04
C ILE A 98 -3.03 -4.59 23.31
N ILE A 99 -2.92 -3.26 23.22
CA ILE A 99 -1.65 -2.57 23.54
C ILE A 99 -1.30 -2.72 25.02
N GLU A 100 -2.28 -2.72 25.92
CA GLU A 100 -2.04 -2.98 27.35
C GLU A 100 -1.45 -4.38 27.56
N LEU A 101 -2.01 -5.41 26.90
CA LEU A 101 -1.46 -6.76 26.90
C LEU A 101 -0.05 -6.82 26.29
N ILE A 102 0.17 -6.18 25.13
CA ILE A 102 1.47 -6.15 24.46
C ILE A 102 2.52 -5.49 25.36
N LYS A 103 2.19 -4.40 26.02
CA LYS A 103 3.07 -3.71 26.96
C LYS A 103 3.59 -4.65 28.05
N GLU A 104 2.72 -5.47 28.67
CA GLU A 104 3.11 -6.47 29.65
C GLU A 104 4.11 -7.49 29.06
N LYS A 105 3.89 -7.93 27.82
CA LYS A 105 4.79 -8.88 27.16
C LYS A 105 6.14 -8.25 26.79
N ILE A 106 6.15 -6.97 26.39
CA ILE A 106 7.37 -6.21 26.15
C ILE A 106 8.21 -6.10 27.42
N GLU A 107 7.59 -5.84 28.58
CA GLU A 107 8.31 -5.79 29.86
C GLU A 107 8.98 -7.14 30.22
N ILE A 108 8.34 -8.26 29.85
CA ILE A 108 8.91 -9.60 30.04
C ILE A 108 10.12 -9.81 29.13
N MET A 109 9.95 -9.57 27.81
CA MET A 109 11.03 -9.80 26.85
C MET A 109 12.25 -8.93 27.11
N VAL A 110 12.05 -7.68 27.55
CA VAL A 110 13.15 -6.77 27.89
C VAL A 110 13.91 -7.26 29.14
N LYS A 111 13.20 -7.78 30.13
CA LYS A 111 13.85 -8.42 31.32
C LYS A 111 14.65 -9.68 30.94
N GLU A 112 14.24 -10.38 29.87
CA GLU A 112 14.98 -11.53 29.33
C GLU A 112 16.16 -11.12 28.43
N GLY A 113 16.41 -9.81 28.26
CA GLY A 113 17.58 -9.28 27.53
C GLY A 113 17.31 -8.97 26.05
N TYR A 114 16.07 -9.09 25.58
CA TYR A 114 15.70 -8.67 24.24
C TYR A 114 15.63 -7.14 24.13
N ALA A 115 15.83 -6.64 22.93
CA ALA A 115 15.69 -5.22 22.71
C ALA A 115 14.20 -4.80 22.68
N TYR A 116 13.95 -3.54 22.97
CA TYR A 116 12.60 -2.97 22.86
C TYR A 116 12.13 -3.01 21.39
N PRO A 117 10.91 -3.48 21.10
CA PRO A 117 10.41 -3.57 19.72
C PRO A 117 10.14 -2.18 19.13
N THR A 118 10.26 -2.09 17.84
CA THR A 118 9.91 -0.89 17.05
C THR A 118 8.39 -0.69 16.99
N GLU A 119 7.94 0.52 16.60
CA GLU A 119 6.51 0.79 16.37
C GLU A 119 5.88 -0.23 15.42
N PHE A 120 6.55 -0.50 14.29
CA PHE A 120 6.00 -1.41 13.28
C PHE A 120 5.90 -2.85 13.78
N GLU A 121 6.84 -3.32 14.59
CA GLU A 121 6.77 -4.65 15.25
C GLU A 121 5.60 -4.73 16.24
N VAL A 122 5.39 -3.69 17.04
CA VAL A 122 4.27 -3.60 17.99
C VAL A 122 2.92 -3.64 17.27
N VAL A 123 2.76 -2.82 16.23
CA VAL A 123 1.51 -2.74 15.45
C VAL A 123 1.26 -4.04 14.67
N THR A 124 2.31 -4.67 14.14
CA THR A 124 2.20 -5.96 13.44
C THR A 124 1.78 -7.07 14.40
N ALA A 125 2.37 -7.12 15.60
CA ALA A 125 1.97 -8.08 16.64
C ALA A 125 0.52 -7.87 17.09
N MET A 126 0.08 -6.62 17.26
CA MET A 126 -1.31 -6.27 17.54
C MET A 126 -2.26 -6.78 16.45
N ALA A 127 -1.89 -6.59 15.17
CA ALA A 127 -2.71 -7.04 14.04
C ALA A 127 -2.88 -8.57 14.04
N PHE A 128 -1.80 -9.33 14.19
CA PHE A 128 -1.88 -10.79 14.26
C PHE A 128 -2.71 -11.28 15.43
N TYR A 129 -2.54 -10.66 16.61
CA TYR A 129 -3.32 -11.01 17.79
C TYR A 129 -4.81 -10.73 17.57
N TYR A 130 -5.15 -9.54 17.06
CA TYR A 130 -6.54 -9.17 16.78
C TYR A 130 -7.20 -10.09 15.73
N TYR A 131 -6.52 -10.40 14.62
CA TYR A 131 -7.05 -11.30 13.60
C TYR A 131 -7.28 -12.72 14.12
N SER A 132 -6.39 -13.22 14.96
CA SER A 132 -6.56 -14.53 15.61
C SER A 132 -7.76 -14.55 16.56
N GLU A 133 -7.93 -13.52 17.41
CA GLU A 133 -9.12 -13.39 18.27
C GLU A 133 -10.41 -13.28 17.45
N GLN A 134 -10.37 -12.51 16.36
CA GLN A 134 -11.50 -12.33 15.47
C GLN A 134 -11.81 -13.57 14.63
N LYS A 135 -10.94 -14.58 14.63
CA LYS A 135 -11.08 -15.82 13.84
C LYS A 135 -11.35 -15.52 12.37
N VAL A 136 -10.54 -14.66 11.77
CA VAL A 136 -10.67 -14.33 10.35
C VAL A 136 -10.33 -15.56 9.50
N ASP A 137 -11.04 -15.74 8.38
CA ASP A 137 -10.77 -16.84 7.44
C ASP A 137 -9.50 -16.59 6.64
N PHE A 138 -9.23 -15.33 6.25
CA PHE A 138 -8.07 -14.91 5.47
C PHE A 138 -7.54 -13.56 5.97
N VAL A 139 -6.24 -13.32 5.70
CA VAL A 139 -5.60 -12.02 5.92
C VAL A 139 -4.90 -11.59 4.64
N ALA A 140 -5.27 -10.42 4.09
CA ALA A 140 -4.48 -9.70 3.12
C ALA A 140 -3.47 -8.82 3.88
N LEU A 141 -2.19 -9.19 3.81
CA LEU A 141 -1.12 -8.64 4.63
C LEU A 141 -0.15 -7.85 3.76
N GLU A 142 -0.14 -6.54 3.90
CA GLU A 142 0.81 -5.64 3.21
C GLU A 142 2.14 -5.57 3.97
N VAL A 143 3.26 -5.75 3.25
CA VAL A 143 4.61 -5.49 3.75
C VAL A 143 4.81 -3.98 3.97
N GLY A 144 5.37 -3.59 5.10
CA GLY A 144 5.68 -2.19 5.37
C GLY A 144 6.87 -1.69 4.56
N LEU A 145 8.01 -2.37 4.65
CA LEU A 145 9.24 -1.97 3.97
C LEU A 145 10.07 -3.19 3.53
N GLY A 146 10.48 -3.19 2.26
CA GLY A 146 11.31 -4.26 1.72
C GLY A 146 10.55 -5.58 1.64
N GLY A 147 10.81 -6.49 2.55
CA GLY A 147 10.15 -7.79 2.66
C GLY A 147 10.91 -8.75 3.57
N ARG A 148 12.17 -9.03 3.27
CA ARG A 148 13.00 -10.04 3.96
C ARG A 148 13.02 -9.90 5.48
N TYR A 149 13.23 -8.67 5.96
CA TYR A 149 13.34 -8.34 7.38
C TYR A 149 12.15 -7.50 7.89
N ASP A 150 11.09 -7.41 7.08
CA ASP A 150 9.86 -6.76 7.51
C ASP A 150 9.16 -7.56 8.61
N ALA A 151 8.61 -6.89 9.61
CA ALA A 151 7.96 -7.56 10.74
C ALA A 151 6.83 -8.51 10.31
N THR A 152 6.13 -8.20 9.19
CA THR A 152 5.11 -9.08 8.64
C THR A 152 5.67 -10.42 8.15
N ASN A 153 6.97 -10.48 7.84
CA ASN A 153 7.62 -11.69 7.31
C ASN A 153 8.00 -12.73 8.39
N ILE A 154 7.66 -12.46 9.65
CA ILE A 154 7.83 -13.43 10.75
C ILE A 154 7.03 -14.72 10.53
N ILE A 155 6.00 -14.68 9.70
CA ILE A 155 5.19 -15.84 9.33
C ILE A 155 6.04 -16.92 8.65
N THR A 156 5.84 -18.17 9.04
CA THR A 156 6.58 -19.33 8.47
C THR A 156 6.01 -19.80 7.15
N LYS A 157 4.73 -19.55 6.89
CA LYS A 157 4.00 -19.93 5.68
C LYS A 157 3.03 -18.84 5.24
N SER A 158 2.76 -18.76 3.95
CA SER A 158 1.66 -18.00 3.35
C SER A 158 0.90 -18.89 2.38
N LEU A 159 -0.38 -18.62 2.15
CA LEU A 159 -1.14 -19.29 1.08
C LEU A 159 -0.55 -18.94 -0.29
N VAL A 160 -0.16 -17.68 -0.44
CA VAL A 160 0.49 -17.13 -1.62
C VAL A 160 1.27 -15.89 -1.24
N SER A 161 2.47 -15.74 -1.78
CA SER A 161 3.22 -14.48 -1.78
C SER A 161 2.90 -13.74 -3.08
N VAL A 162 2.79 -12.43 -3.00
CA VAL A 162 2.49 -11.57 -4.16
C VAL A 162 3.55 -10.48 -4.24
N ILE A 163 4.18 -10.33 -5.40
CA ILE A 163 5.13 -9.24 -5.64
C ILE A 163 4.52 -8.33 -6.71
N VAL A 164 4.10 -7.13 -6.28
CA VAL A 164 3.60 -6.07 -7.17
C VAL A 164 4.78 -5.35 -7.83
N SER A 165 4.56 -4.22 -8.52
CA SER A 165 5.65 -3.52 -9.23
C SER A 165 6.86 -3.23 -8.33
N ILE A 166 8.06 -3.36 -8.91
CA ILE A 166 9.34 -3.02 -8.28
C ILE A 166 9.94 -1.84 -9.02
N SER A 167 10.27 -0.79 -8.28
CA SER A 167 10.98 0.39 -8.76
C SER A 167 11.92 0.91 -7.68
N LEU A 168 12.78 1.88 -8.02
CA LEU A 168 13.68 2.50 -7.06
C LEU A 168 12.87 3.28 -6.03
N ASP A 169 12.97 2.89 -4.78
CA ASP A 169 12.43 3.58 -3.62
C ASP A 169 13.15 3.09 -2.36
N HIS A 170 13.24 3.94 -1.34
CA HIS A 170 13.94 3.63 -0.10
C HIS A 170 15.39 3.14 -0.32
N THR A 171 16.07 3.71 -1.30
CA THR A 171 17.41 3.26 -1.76
C THR A 171 18.47 3.28 -0.67
N GLY A 172 18.35 4.17 0.31
CA GLY A 172 19.24 4.21 1.48
C GLY A 172 19.13 3.00 2.41
N ILE A 173 18.06 2.20 2.32
CA ILE A 173 17.80 1.03 3.17
C ILE A 173 17.81 -0.27 2.36
N LEU A 174 17.13 -0.28 1.20
CA LEU A 174 16.92 -1.49 0.41
C LEU A 174 18.01 -1.72 -0.66
N GLY A 175 18.87 -0.71 -0.86
CA GLY A 175 19.89 -0.71 -1.90
C GLY A 175 19.51 0.15 -3.11
N ASP A 176 20.52 0.48 -3.89
CA ASP A 176 20.51 1.49 -4.96
C ASP A 176 20.30 0.90 -6.36
N THR A 177 19.97 -0.39 -6.46
CA THR A 177 19.66 -1.08 -7.72
C THR A 177 18.36 -1.88 -7.64
N ILE A 178 17.73 -2.13 -8.80
CA ILE A 178 16.52 -2.93 -8.92
C ILE A 178 16.73 -4.34 -8.37
N GLU A 179 17.87 -4.95 -8.62
CA GLU A 179 18.20 -6.30 -8.16
C GLU A 179 18.25 -6.38 -6.63
N LYS A 180 18.86 -5.39 -5.94
CA LYS A 180 18.92 -5.34 -4.48
C LYS A 180 17.51 -5.19 -3.89
N ILE A 181 16.71 -4.28 -4.44
CA ILE A 181 15.33 -4.06 -4.01
C ILE A 181 14.48 -5.31 -4.26
N ALA A 182 14.63 -5.95 -5.44
CA ALA A 182 13.94 -7.19 -5.78
C ALA A 182 14.32 -8.33 -4.81
N TYR A 183 15.59 -8.43 -4.42
CA TYR A 183 16.07 -9.43 -3.46
C TYR A 183 15.44 -9.26 -2.07
N GLU A 184 15.35 -8.02 -1.58
CA GLU A 184 14.67 -7.73 -0.31
C GLU A 184 13.18 -8.08 -0.37
N LYS A 185 12.49 -7.69 -1.46
CA LYS A 185 11.06 -7.99 -1.63
C LYS A 185 10.79 -9.49 -1.81
N ALA A 186 11.63 -10.18 -2.58
CA ALA A 186 11.55 -11.63 -2.75
C ALA A 186 11.76 -12.42 -1.44
N GLY A 187 12.26 -11.78 -0.38
CA GLY A 187 12.39 -12.36 0.95
C GLY A 187 11.08 -12.85 1.57
N ILE A 188 9.91 -12.43 1.07
CA ILE A 188 8.60 -12.92 1.52
C ILE A 188 8.24 -14.31 0.95
N ILE A 189 8.97 -14.80 -0.05
CA ILE A 189 8.74 -16.11 -0.67
C ILE A 189 9.09 -17.21 0.34
N LYS A 190 8.14 -18.10 0.59
CA LYS A 190 8.29 -19.18 1.59
C LYS A 190 8.80 -20.48 0.96
N GLU A 191 9.45 -21.32 1.77
CA GLU A 191 9.88 -22.67 1.35
C GLU A 191 8.71 -23.46 0.77
N ASN A 192 8.90 -24.06 -0.42
CA ASN A 192 7.89 -24.81 -1.16
C ASN A 192 6.59 -24.02 -1.40
N GLY A 193 6.64 -22.69 -1.28
CA GLY A 193 5.50 -21.79 -1.45
C GLY A 193 5.21 -21.47 -2.91
N VAL A 194 4.37 -20.46 -3.10
CA VAL A 194 4.04 -19.93 -4.43
C VAL A 194 4.13 -18.42 -4.39
N VAL A 195 4.64 -17.85 -5.46
CA VAL A 195 4.62 -16.38 -5.66
C VAL A 195 3.94 -16.05 -6.99
N LEU A 196 2.97 -15.12 -6.91
CA LEU A 196 2.42 -14.44 -8.08
C LEU A 196 3.16 -13.11 -8.26
N VAL A 197 3.64 -12.88 -9.47
CA VAL A 197 4.52 -11.75 -9.77
C VAL A 197 3.87 -10.87 -10.84
N TYR A 198 3.79 -9.59 -10.55
CA TYR A 198 3.45 -8.54 -11.50
C TYR A 198 4.52 -8.48 -12.61
N ASP A 199 4.19 -7.89 -13.76
CA ASP A 199 5.20 -7.63 -14.79
C ASP A 199 6.36 -6.78 -14.23
N GLN A 200 7.57 -7.24 -14.46
CA GLN A 200 8.81 -6.67 -13.91
C GLN A 200 9.85 -6.47 -15.01
N THR A 201 10.87 -5.68 -14.70
CA THR A 201 12.09 -5.65 -15.52
C THR A 201 12.80 -7.03 -15.46
N ASP A 202 13.59 -7.34 -16.46
CA ASP A 202 14.29 -8.63 -16.55
C ASP A 202 15.20 -8.85 -15.32
N GLU A 203 15.87 -7.80 -14.85
CA GLU A 203 16.75 -7.84 -13.68
C GLU A 203 15.97 -8.26 -12.42
N ALA A 204 14.76 -7.69 -12.22
CA ALA A 204 13.92 -8.06 -11.09
C ALA A 204 13.37 -9.48 -11.23
N LYS A 205 12.95 -9.89 -12.45
CA LYS A 205 12.47 -11.27 -12.73
C LYS A 205 13.54 -12.30 -12.42
N ASP A 206 14.77 -12.08 -12.82
CA ASP A 206 15.88 -13.01 -12.62
C ASP A 206 16.20 -13.22 -11.13
N VAL A 207 16.19 -12.12 -10.35
CA VAL A 207 16.36 -12.21 -8.90
C VAL A 207 15.22 -12.99 -8.25
N ILE A 208 13.96 -12.69 -8.59
CA ILE A 208 12.80 -13.39 -8.00
C ILE A 208 12.83 -14.89 -8.37
N LYS A 209 13.14 -15.24 -9.64
CA LYS A 209 13.29 -16.63 -10.10
C LYS A 209 14.41 -17.35 -9.36
N SER A 210 15.54 -16.66 -9.10
CA SER A 210 16.65 -17.22 -8.32
C SER A 210 16.22 -17.56 -6.89
N VAL A 211 15.52 -16.64 -6.22
CA VAL A 211 14.97 -16.89 -4.86
C VAL A 211 13.94 -18.02 -4.88
N CYS A 212 13.07 -18.09 -5.90
CA CYS A 212 12.13 -19.19 -6.05
C CYS A 212 12.85 -20.54 -6.18
N LYS A 213 13.93 -20.61 -6.94
CA LYS A 213 14.74 -21.83 -7.07
C LYS A 213 15.38 -22.25 -5.75
N GLU A 214 15.95 -21.29 -5.00
CA GLU A 214 16.51 -21.51 -3.67
C GLU A 214 15.46 -22.07 -2.71
N LYS A 215 14.28 -21.44 -2.68
CA LYS A 215 13.15 -21.79 -1.81
C LYS A 215 12.30 -22.96 -2.32
N LYS A 216 12.62 -23.55 -3.47
CA LYS A 216 11.78 -24.55 -4.14
C LYS A 216 10.33 -24.08 -4.33
N ALA A 217 10.15 -22.77 -4.48
CA ALA A 217 8.85 -22.12 -4.63
C ALA A 217 8.43 -22.09 -6.11
N LYS A 218 7.11 -22.12 -6.33
CA LYS A 218 6.54 -21.98 -7.68
C LYS A 218 6.47 -20.49 -8.05
N TYR A 219 7.09 -20.12 -9.17
CA TYR A 219 6.99 -18.78 -9.78
C TYR A 219 5.82 -18.78 -10.77
N ILE A 220 4.92 -17.81 -10.63
CA ILE A 220 3.80 -17.57 -11.55
C ILE A 220 3.84 -16.11 -11.94
N GLU A 221 4.16 -15.83 -13.20
CA GLU A 221 4.06 -14.48 -13.78
C GLU A 221 2.61 -14.26 -14.22
N VAL A 222 2.04 -13.10 -13.84
CA VAL A 222 0.70 -12.72 -14.25
C VAL A 222 0.80 -12.01 -15.59
N ASP A 223 -0.02 -12.44 -16.54
CA ASP A 223 -0.08 -11.90 -17.89
C ASP A 223 -1.03 -10.69 -17.93
N PHE A 224 -0.58 -9.61 -18.54
CA PHE A 224 -1.33 -8.36 -18.74
C PHE A 224 -1.51 -8.01 -20.23
N ASP A 225 -1.17 -8.90 -21.18
CA ASP A 225 -1.20 -8.60 -22.60
C ASP A 225 -2.62 -8.53 -23.17
N ASP A 226 -3.56 -9.30 -22.60
CA ASP A 226 -4.95 -9.38 -23.08
C ASP A 226 -5.87 -8.48 -22.25
N ILE A 227 -5.64 -7.16 -22.33
CA ILE A 227 -6.47 -6.13 -21.70
C ILE A 227 -7.08 -5.22 -22.76
N ASN A 228 -8.41 -5.12 -22.76
CA ASN A 228 -9.16 -4.20 -23.60
C ASN A 228 -9.91 -3.17 -22.75
N ILE A 229 -9.36 -1.96 -22.64
CA ILE A 229 -9.98 -0.86 -21.89
C ILE A 229 -11.09 -0.23 -22.73
N LYS A 230 -12.35 -0.42 -22.32
CA LYS A 230 -13.55 0.14 -22.98
C LYS A 230 -13.87 1.55 -22.52
N LYS A 231 -13.68 1.82 -21.24
CA LYS A 231 -13.92 3.10 -20.60
C LYS A 231 -12.85 3.36 -19.55
N SER A 232 -12.37 4.61 -19.47
CA SER A 232 -11.51 5.04 -18.38
C SER A 232 -11.69 6.55 -18.24
N ASP A 233 -12.35 6.96 -17.17
CA ASP A 233 -12.54 8.35 -16.79
C ASP A 233 -12.30 8.53 -15.29
N ILE A 234 -12.53 9.74 -14.76
CA ILE A 234 -12.29 10.09 -13.37
C ILE A 234 -13.26 9.41 -12.37
N ASN A 235 -14.29 8.72 -12.84
CA ASN A 235 -15.28 8.08 -12.00
C ASN A 235 -15.14 6.55 -11.96
N SER A 236 -14.78 5.94 -13.09
CA SER A 236 -14.60 4.48 -13.19
C SER A 236 -13.81 4.06 -14.42
N GLN A 237 -13.36 2.82 -14.41
CA GLN A 237 -12.73 2.17 -15.54
C GLN A 237 -13.46 0.86 -15.84
N ILE A 238 -13.79 0.62 -17.13
CA ILE A 238 -14.43 -0.63 -17.61
C ILE A 238 -13.48 -1.28 -18.61
N TYR A 239 -13.20 -2.57 -18.42
CA TYR A 239 -12.25 -3.31 -19.24
C TYR A 239 -12.62 -4.78 -19.35
N ASP A 240 -12.12 -5.43 -20.41
CA ASP A 240 -12.06 -6.87 -20.54
C ASP A 240 -10.65 -7.36 -20.28
N CYS A 241 -10.49 -8.56 -19.75
CA CYS A 241 -9.19 -9.20 -19.59
C CYS A 241 -9.31 -10.73 -19.57
N THR A 242 -8.19 -11.40 -19.82
CA THR A 242 -8.08 -12.85 -19.65
C THR A 242 -7.13 -13.13 -18.47
N VAL A 243 -7.59 -13.87 -17.47
CA VAL A 243 -6.82 -14.24 -16.29
C VAL A 243 -6.80 -15.77 -16.17
N MET A 244 -5.61 -16.39 -16.21
CA MET A 244 -5.44 -17.84 -16.09
C MET A 244 -6.40 -18.63 -17.01
N LYS A 245 -6.51 -18.20 -18.29
CA LYS A 245 -7.35 -18.79 -19.34
C LYS A 245 -8.87 -18.57 -19.19
N GLU A 246 -9.32 -17.79 -18.23
CA GLU A 246 -10.72 -17.36 -18.14
C GLU A 246 -10.84 -15.89 -18.59
N THR A 247 -11.77 -15.62 -19.52
CA THR A 247 -12.02 -14.27 -20.02
C THR A 247 -13.13 -13.63 -19.22
N TYR A 248 -12.85 -12.46 -18.69
CA TYR A 248 -13.80 -11.58 -18.01
C TYR A 248 -14.11 -10.39 -18.91
N ARG A 249 -15.38 -10.10 -19.09
CA ARG A 249 -15.83 -8.96 -19.90
C ARG A 249 -16.51 -7.93 -19.01
N ASP A 250 -16.37 -6.65 -19.36
CA ASP A 250 -17.05 -5.53 -18.68
C ASP A 250 -16.80 -5.53 -17.15
N LEU A 251 -15.56 -5.81 -16.74
CA LEU A 251 -15.16 -5.60 -15.35
C LEU A 251 -15.08 -4.11 -15.07
N GLU A 252 -15.62 -3.67 -13.94
CA GLU A 252 -15.61 -2.27 -13.55
C GLU A 252 -14.86 -2.10 -12.22
N ILE A 253 -13.99 -1.08 -12.17
CA ILE A 253 -13.31 -0.61 -10.97
C ILE A 253 -13.50 0.91 -10.83
N LYS A 254 -13.53 1.38 -9.57
CA LYS A 254 -13.60 2.82 -9.24
C LYS A 254 -12.24 3.44 -8.95
N LEU A 255 -11.20 2.64 -8.79
CA LEU A 255 -9.83 3.12 -8.68
C LEU A 255 -9.33 3.55 -10.06
N ILE A 256 -8.75 4.74 -10.14
CA ILE A 256 -8.39 5.41 -11.40
C ILE A 256 -6.91 5.17 -11.74
N GLY A 257 -6.61 5.11 -13.04
CA GLY A 257 -5.27 4.84 -13.58
C GLY A 257 -5.12 3.40 -14.08
N GLU A 258 -4.41 3.22 -15.20
CA GLU A 258 -4.22 1.90 -15.82
C GLU A 258 -3.50 0.91 -14.89
N HIS A 259 -2.60 1.39 -14.04
CA HIS A 259 -1.95 0.59 -13.00
C HIS A 259 -2.95 -0.07 -12.03
N GLN A 260 -4.13 0.54 -11.82
CA GLN A 260 -5.17 -0.05 -10.98
C GLN A 260 -5.93 -1.18 -11.69
N ILE A 261 -6.03 -1.14 -13.02
CA ILE A 261 -6.52 -2.28 -13.81
C ILE A 261 -5.58 -3.47 -13.60
N ASN A 262 -4.27 -3.26 -13.75
CA ASN A 262 -3.28 -4.31 -13.53
C ASN A 262 -3.29 -4.84 -12.08
N ASN A 263 -3.41 -3.96 -11.08
CA ASN A 263 -3.55 -4.36 -9.67
C ASN A 263 -4.79 -5.23 -9.45
N SER A 264 -5.90 -4.92 -10.12
CA SER A 264 -7.14 -5.71 -10.05
C SER A 264 -6.99 -7.08 -10.72
N ILE A 265 -6.29 -7.17 -11.84
CA ILE A 265 -5.99 -8.43 -12.55
C ILE A 265 -5.08 -9.31 -11.66
N LEU A 266 -4.07 -8.74 -11.03
CA LEU A 266 -3.23 -9.45 -10.08
C LEU A 266 -4.06 -9.98 -8.90
N ALA A 267 -5.00 -9.18 -8.37
CA ALA A 267 -5.91 -9.62 -7.31
C ALA A 267 -6.82 -10.77 -7.77
N ILE A 268 -7.41 -10.69 -8.98
CA ILE A 268 -8.18 -11.80 -9.56
C ILE A 268 -7.31 -13.06 -9.68
N SER A 269 -6.05 -12.92 -10.10
CA SER A 269 -5.10 -14.04 -10.20
C SER A 269 -4.85 -14.71 -8.86
N VAL A 270 -4.72 -13.93 -7.77
CA VAL A 270 -4.63 -14.46 -6.39
C VAL A 270 -5.87 -15.28 -6.05
N ILE A 271 -7.06 -14.72 -6.30
CA ILE A 271 -8.33 -15.38 -5.99
C ILE A 271 -8.50 -16.68 -6.77
N LYS A 272 -8.16 -16.68 -8.06
CA LYS A 272 -8.20 -17.89 -8.88
C LYS A 272 -7.23 -18.94 -8.40
N TYR A 273 -6.01 -18.56 -8.07
CA TYR A 273 -5.04 -19.46 -7.49
C TYR A 273 -5.54 -20.12 -6.19
N LEU A 274 -6.15 -19.32 -5.29
CA LEU A 274 -6.74 -19.86 -4.05
C LEU A 274 -7.92 -20.81 -4.33
N LYS A 275 -8.72 -20.55 -5.38
CA LYS A 275 -9.77 -21.47 -5.84
C LYS A 275 -9.18 -22.81 -6.28
N ASP A 276 -8.12 -22.79 -7.08
CA ASP A 276 -7.44 -24.00 -7.58
C ASP A 276 -6.83 -24.84 -6.45
N LEU A 277 -6.45 -24.19 -5.34
CA LEU A 277 -6.04 -24.86 -4.11
C LEU A 277 -7.20 -25.42 -3.27
N ASN A 278 -8.44 -25.33 -3.73
CA ASN A 278 -9.66 -25.67 -2.98
C ASN A 278 -9.79 -24.92 -1.63
N LYS A 279 -9.21 -23.70 -1.54
CA LYS A 279 -9.33 -22.83 -0.37
C LYS A 279 -10.57 -21.94 -0.41
N LEU A 280 -11.20 -21.81 -1.58
CA LEU A 280 -12.39 -20.99 -1.81
C LEU A 280 -13.52 -21.84 -2.36
N ALA A 281 -14.53 -22.13 -1.53
CA ALA A 281 -15.70 -22.92 -1.92
C ALA A 281 -16.76 -22.07 -2.67
N ASN A 282 -16.88 -20.79 -2.33
CA ASN A 282 -18.03 -19.94 -2.72
C ASN A 282 -17.68 -18.89 -3.79
N ILE A 283 -16.55 -19.04 -4.48
CA ILE A 283 -16.16 -18.06 -5.49
C ILE A 283 -16.98 -18.24 -6.78
N ASN A 284 -17.54 -17.15 -7.27
CA ASN A 284 -18.16 -17.03 -8.58
C ASN A 284 -17.81 -15.67 -9.22
N GLU A 285 -18.14 -15.50 -10.48
CA GLU A 285 -17.84 -14.27 -11.22
C GLU A 285 -18.52 -13.05 -10.60
N GLU A 286 -19.72 -13.20 -10.06
CA GLU A 286 -20.46 -12.11 -9.42
C GLU A 286 -19.75 -11.57 -8.18
N SER A 287 -19.18 -12.45 -7.35
CA SER A 287 -18.39 -12.04 -6.18
C SER A 287 -17.11 -11.30 -6.58
N ILE A 288 -16.45 -11.71 -7.68
CA ILE A 288 -15.30 -10.99 -8.23
C ILE A 288 -15.74 -9.58 -8.66
N ARG A 289 -16.80 -9.45 -9.47
CA ARG A 289 -17.31 -8.16 -9.97
C ARG A 289 -17.70 -7.23 -8.82
N LYS A 290 -18.45 -7.72 -7.85
CA LYS A 290 -18.84 -6.94 -6.66
C LYS A 290 -17.64 -6.52 -5.84
N GLY A 291 -16.67 -7.41 -5.63
CA GLY A 291 -15.46 -7.11 -4.90
C GLY A 291 -14.64 -6.01 -5.58
N LEU A 292 -14.51 -6.05 -6.91
CA LEU A 292 -13.79 -5.05 -7.68
C LEU A 292 -14.46 -3.67 -7.61
N ILE A 293 -15.75 -3.58 -7.93
CA ILE A 293 -16.48 -2.29 -8.00
C ILE A 293 -16.65 -1.64 -6.61
N ASN A 294 -16.75 -2.45 -5.55
CA ASN A 294 -16.88 -1.98 -4.19
C ASN A 294 -15.53 -1.62 -3.54
N THR A 295 -14.41 -1.90 -4.22
CA THR A 295 -13.08 -1.56 -3.68
C THR A 295 -12.88 -0.05 -3.70
N LYS A 296 -12.51 0.47 -2.52
CA LYS A 296 -12.07 1.85 -2.29
C LYS A 296 -10.68 1.82 -1.72
N TRP A 297 -9.85 2.74 -2.16
CA TRP A 297 -8.50 2.91 -1.63
C TRP A 297 -8.17 4.41 -1.60
N PRO A 298 -8.41 5.08 -0.46
CA PRO A 298 -8.20 6.51 -0.32
C PRO A 298 -6.78 6.96 -0.70
N GLY A 299 -6.67 8.17 -1.26
CA GLY A 299 -5.40 8.75 -1.65
C GLY A 299 -4.75 8.12 -2.89
N ARG A 300 -5.53 7.49 -3.78
CA ARG A 300 -5.07 6.98 -5.08
C ARG A 300 -5.91 7.53 -6.20
N ILE A 301 -5.54 8.70 -6.72
CA ILE A 301 -6.28 9.50 -7.70
C ILE A 301 -7.75 9.60 -7.27
N GLU A 302 -7.92 9.96 -6.01
CA GLU A 302 -9.24 10.01 -5.38
C GLU A 302 -9.86 11.39 -5.56
N LYS A 303 -11.01 11.45 -6.20
CA LYS A 303 -11.80 12.67 -6.30
C LYS A 303 -12.59 12.89 -5.01
N ILE A 304 -12.26 13.95 -4.27
CA ILE A 304 -12.89 14.30 -2.99
C ILE A 304 -13.88 15.45 -3.09
N LYS A 305 -13.85 16.23 -4.17
CA LYS A 305 -14.78 17.33 -4.43
C LYS A 305 -15.06 17.46 -5.92
N GLU A 306 -16.26 17.97 -6.29
CA GLU A 306 -16.71 18.09 -7.67
C GLU A 306 -16.47 19.49 -8.29
N ASN A 307 -16.61 20.56 -7.51
CA ASN A 307 -16.53 21.93 -7.99
C ASN A 307 -15.77 22.81 -6.96
N PRO A 308 -14.51 23.19 -7.21
CA PRO A 308 -13.63 22.64 -8.25
C PRO A 308 -13.42 21.14 -8.08
N ILE A 309 -13.02 20.44 -9.16
CA ILE A 309 -12.60 19.04 -9.02
C ILE A 309 -11.33 19.01 -8.17
N PHE A 310 -11.40 18.36 -7.01
CA PHE A 310 -10.24 18.19 -6.12
C PHE A 310 -9.87 16.71 -6.04
N ILE A 311 -8.60 16.41 -6.40
CA ILE A 311 -8.06 15.05 -6.45
C ILE A 311 -6.94 14.92 -5.45
N ILE A 312 -6.89 13.80 -4.73
CA ILE A 312 -5.78 13.46 -3.83
C ILE A 312 -5.04 12.24 -4.38
N ASP A 313 -3.71 12.32 -4.39
CA ASP A 313 -2.86 11.19 -4.73
C ASP A 313 -1.61 11.12 -3.85
N GLY A 314 -1.15 9.91 -3.56
CA GLY A 314 0.03 9.64 -2.74
C GLY A 314 1.31 9.36 -3.53
N ALA A 315 1.39 9.76 -4.80
CA ALA A 315 2.61 9.62 -5.59
C ALA A 315 3.78 10.39 -4.95
N HIS A 316 4.90 9.70 -4.72
CA HIS A 316 6.05 10.26 -4.02
C HIS A 316 7.39 9.69 -4.52
N ASN A 317 7.36 8.89 -5.58
CA ASN A 317 8.52 8.36 -6.30
C ASN A 317 8.29 8.48 -7.81
N GLU A 318 9.33 8.25 -8.58
CA GLU A 318 9.32 8.41 -10.05
C GLU A 318 8.21 7.61 -10.73
N ASP A 319 8.03 6.35 -10.36
CA ASP A 319 7.03 5.45 -10.95
C ASP A 319 5.59 5.89 -10.60
N GLY A 320 5.36 6.32 -9.35
CA GLY A 320 4.10 6.92 -8.93
C GLY A 320 3.78 8.21 -9.70
N ALA A 321 4.79 9.08 -9.86
CA ALA A 321 4.64 10.33 -10.62
C ALA A 321 4.30 10.06 -12.11
N LYS A 322 4.94 9.10 -12.76
CA LYS A 322 4.62 8.66 -14.12
C LYS A 322 3.18 8.15 -14.25
N SER A 323 2.75 7.37 -13.27
CA SER A 323 1.38 6.83 -13.24
C SER A 323 0.33 7.92 -13.08
N LEU A 324 0.60 8.91 -12.20
CA LEU A 324 -0.26 10.08 -12.02
C LEU A 324 -0.28 10.95 -13.28
N ALA A 325 0.87 11.30 -13.85
CA ALA A 325 0.98 12.08 -15.08
C ALA A 325 0.17 11.46 -16.23
N LYS A 326 0.28 10.14 -16.43
CA LYS A 326 -0.49 9.41 -17.43
C LYS A 326 -2.00 9.51 -17.20
N ALA A 327 -2.44 9.47 -15.95
CA ALA A 327 -3.85 9.62 -15.60
C ALA A 327 -4.34 11.05 -15.82
N LEU A 328 -3.52 12.06 -15.51
CA LEU A 328 -3.82 13.47 -15.77
C LEU A 328 -3.97 13.74 -17.27
N ASP A 329 -3.05 13.28 -18.11
CA ASP A 329 -3.11 13.42 -19.56
C ASP A 329 -4.36 12.78 -20.16
N LYS A 330 -4.76 11.62 -19.63
CA LYS A 330 -5.92 10.89 -20.12
C LYS A 330 -7.23 11.58 -19.77
N ASN A 331 -7.34 12.10 -18.54
CA ASN A 331 -8.61 12.61 -18.03
C ASN A 331 -8.78 14.14 -18.19
N PHE A 332 -7.67 14.90 -18.26
CA PHE A 332 -7.73 16.36 -18.18
C PHE A 332 -6.94 17.07 -19.26
N LYS A 333 -6.68 16.39 -20.39
CA LYS A 333 -5.93 16.98 -21.50
C LYS A 333 -6.51 18.33 -21.94
N GLY A 334 -5.65 19.36 -21.94
CA GLY A 334 -6.02 20.71 -22.34
C GLY A 334 -6.79 21.53 -21.28
N ARG A 335 -6.97 20.99 -20.07
CA ARG A 335 -7.52 21.73 -18.92
C ARG A 335 -6.39 22.43 -18.16
N LYS A 336 -6.74 23.49 -17.43
CA LYS A 336 -5.81 24.12 -16.47
C LYS A 336 -5.80 23.32 -15.18
N LEU A 337 -4.60 22.93 -14.75
CA LEU A 337 -4.39 22.14 -13.54
C LEU A 337 -3.61 22.98 -12.51
N THR A 338 -4.04 22.91 -11.27
CA THR A 338 -3.33 23.46 -10.11
C THR A 338 -2.79 22.31 -9.26
N LEU A 339 -1.51 22.34 -8.94
CA LEU A 339 -0.88 21.36 -8.04
C LEU A 339 -0.73 21.96 -6.64
N LEU A 340 -1.26 21.27 -5.64
CA LEU A 340 -0.90 21.48 -4.23
C LEU A 340 0.03 20.35 -3.80
N ILE A 341 1.29 20.67 -3.45
CA ILE A 341 2.32 19.66 -3.20
C ILE A 341 3.12 19.94 -1.93
N GLY A 342 3.35 18.89 -1.17
CA GLY A 342 4.33 18.82 -0.09
C GLY A 342 5.09 17.49 -0.17
N MET A 343 6.39 17.50 0.11
CA MET A 343 7.24 16.32 -0.04
C MET A 343 8.13 16.09 1.18
N LEU A 344 8.68 14.88 1.29
CA LEU A 344 9.67 14.53 2.30
C LEU A 344 11.08 14.62 1.69
N GLU A 345 12.06 15.01 2.50
CA GLU A 345 13.46 15.23 2.06
C GLU A 345 14.16 13.95 1.60
N ASP A 346 13.73 12.80 2.10
CA ASP A 346 14.31 11.49 1.76
C ASP A 346 13.78 10.91 0.42
N LYS A 347 12.95 11.66 -0.31
CA LYS A 347 12.42 11.26 -1.63
C LYS A 347 13.20 11.94 -2.76
N ASP A 348 13.13 11.32 -3.93
CA ASP A 348 13.70 11.91 -5.16
C ASP A 348 12.77 13.02 -5.68
N ILE A 349 12.90 14.19 -5.04
CA ILE A 349 12.06 15.36 -5.32
C ILE A 349 12.22 15.82 -6.77
N ASP A 350 13.46 15.88 -7.25
CA ASP A 350 13.75 16.46 -8.57
C ASP A 350 13.15 15.61 -9.69
N SER A 351 13.26 14.28 -9.63
CA SER A 351 12.63 13.38 -10.61
C SER A 351 11.10 13.47 -10.59
N VAL A 352 10.48 13.55 -9.40
CA VAL A 352 9.03 13.72 -9.28
C VAL A 352 8.56 15.03 -9.88
N LEU A 353 9.26 16.15 -9.61
CA LEU A 353 8.90 17.46 -10.14
C LEU A 353 9.08 17.53 -11.66
N GLU A 354 10.16 16.97 -12.20
CA GLU A 354 10.40 16.91 -13.66
C GLU A 354 9.26 16.21 -14.41
N ILE A 355 8.70 15.16 -13.83
CA ILE A 355 7.61 14.39 -14.44
C ILE A 355 6.27 15.10 -14.30
N LEU A 356 5.95 15.66 -13.11
CA LEU A 356 4.62 16.19 -12.83
C LEU A 356 4.43 17.62 -13.34
N LEU A 357 5.41 18.51 -13.14
CA LEU A 357 5.23 19.94 -13.36
C LEU A 357 4.83 20.34 -14.79
N PRO A 358 5.23 19.62 -15.87
CA PRO A 358 4.76 19.92 -17.22
C PRO A 358 3.24 19.88 -17.41
N HIS A 359 2.51 19.24 -16.49
CA HIS A 359 1.04 19.11 -16.54
C HIS A 359 0.31 20.27 -15.83
N PHE A 360 1.02 21.10 -15.06
CA PHE A 360 0.40 22.10 -14.18
C PHE A 360 0.71 23.53 -14.60
N ASN A 361 -0.31 24.41 -14.47
CA ASN A 361 -0.21 25.84 -14.78
C ASN A 361 0.09 26.68 -13.54
N LYS A 362 -0.28 26.19 -12.36
CA LYS A 362 -0.12 26.84 -11.07
C LYS A 362 0.30 25.80 -10.03
N VAL A 363 1.20 26.18 -9.13
CA VAL A 363 1.66 25.29 -8.06
C VAL A 363 1.60 25.99 -6.71
N ILE A 364 1.06 25.30 -5.73
CA ILE A 364 1.11 25.71 -4.32
C ILE A 364 2.00 24.72 -3.59
N THR A 365 3.08 25.19 -2.97
CA THR A 365 3.96 24.36 -2.14
C THR A 365 3.60 24.48 -0.68
N THR A 366 3.62 23.36 0.06
CA THR A 366 3.35 23.32 1.50
C THR A 366 4.33 22.42 2.24
N THR A 367 4.40 22.55 3.56
CA THR A 367 5.24 21.71 4.43
C THR A 367 4.36 20.69 5.14
N PRO A 368 4.44 19.38 4.79
CA PRO A 368 3.73 18.34 5.52
C PRO A 368 4.06 18.34 7.01
N ASN A 369 3.10 17.98 7.85
CA ASN A 369 3.33 17.84 9.29
C ASN A 369 4.13 16.56 9.58
N ASN A 370 5.40 16.57 9.21
CA ASN A 370 6.33 15.46 9.36
C ASN A 370 7.75 16.02 9.58
N PRO A 371 8.53 15.48 10.54
CA PRO A 371 9.89 15.99 10.82
C PRO A 371 10.87 15.84 9.65
N ARG A 372 10.54 15.02 8.64
CA ARG A 372 11.33 14.85 7.42
C ARG A 372 10.80 15.67 6.24
N ALA A 373 9.83 16.57 6.48
CA ALA A 373 9.26 17.36 5.41
C ALA A 373 10.24 18.43 4.91
N ILE A 374 10.34 18.57 3.57
CA ILE A 374 11.03 19.71 2.99
C ILE A 374 10.23 21.00 3.26
N ASN A 375 10.92 22.08 3.59
CA ASN A 375 10.29 23.39 3.77
C ASN A 375 9.65 23.87 2.46
N SER A 376 8.43 24.43 2.55
CA SER A 376 7.66 24.88 1.39
C SER A 376 8.36 25.94 0.54
N ASP A 377 9.18 26.84 1.14
CA ASP A 377 9.93 27.83 0.38
C ASP A 377 11.09 27.21 -0.39
N ILE A 378 11.77 26.21 0.19
CA ILE A 378 12.82 25.44 -0.50
C ILE A 378 12.20 24.66 -1.67
N LEU A 379 11.04 24.04 -1.45
CA LEU A 379 10.32 23.33 -2.51
C LEU A 379 9.89 24.30 -3.63
N ARG A 380 9.39 25.49 -3.26
CA ARG A 380 9.05 26.56 -4.21
C ARG A 380 10.21 26.92 -5.13
N GLU A 381 11.42 27.10 -4.60
CA GLU A 381 12.62 27.42 -5.40
C GLU A 381 12.96 26.33 -6.42
N LYS A 382 12.69 25.05 -6.10
CA LYS A 382 12.84 23.94 -7.03
C LYS A 382 11.77 24.00 -8.14
N VAL A 383 10.50 24.28 -7.77
CA VAL A 383 9.35 24.34 -8.68
C VAL A 383 9.47 25.50 -9.67
N LEU A 384 9.98 26.65 -9.25
CA LEU A 384 10.20 27.84 -10.11
C LEU A 384 11.08 27.60 -11.33
N LYS A 385 11.82 26.49 -11.39
CA LYS A 385 12.58 26.09 -12.59
C LYS A 385 11.67 25.61 -13.73
N TYR A 386 10.42 25.28 -13.44
CA TYR A 386 9.48 24.62 -14.37
C TYR A 386 8.19 25.43 -14.56
N VAL A 387 7.70 26.11 -13.53
CA VAL A 387 6.43 26.84 -13.53
C VAL A 387 6.62 28.21 -12.92
N ASP A 388 6.08 29.28 -13.56
CA ASP A 388 6.22 30.66 -13.10
C ASP A 388 5.22 31.01 -11.98
N ASP A 389 3.98 30.48 -12.03
CA ASP A 389 2.93 30.73 -11.03
C ASP A 389 3.06 29.79 -9.85
N VAL A 390 3.91 30.16 -8.88
CA VAL A 390 4.18 29.37 -7.69
C VAL A 390 3.97 30.18 -6.42
N THR A 391 3.15 29.67 -5.52
CA THR A 391 2.89 30.24 -4.20
C THR A 391 3.32 29.27 -3.10
N SER A 392 4.06 29.75 -2.10
CA SER A 392 4.41 28.96 -0.90
C SER A 392 3.44 29.27 0.24
N LYS A 393 2.93 28.24 0.87
CA LYS A 393 2.14 28.28 2.11
C LYS A 393 2.68 27.24 3.07
N HIS A 394 3.15 27.67 4.21
CA HIS A 394 3.83 26.78 5.14
C HIS A 394 2.87 25.74 5.72
N GLU A 395 1.72 26.19 6.22
CA GLU A 395 0.71 25.32 6.81
C GLU A 395 -0.19 24.70 5.74
N ILE A 396 -0.52 23.41 5.88
CA ILE A 396 -1.38 22.69 4.94
C ILE A 396 -2.76 23.32 4.86
N GLU A 397 -3.34 23.71 5.99
CA GLU A 397 -4.66 24.33 6.04
C GLU A 397 -4.69 25.66 5.26
N ASP A 398 -3.67 26.52 5.44
CA ASP A 398 -3.53 27.76 4.68
C ASP A 398 -3.34 27.51 3.18
N ALA A 399 -2.60 26.45 2.83
CA ALA A 399 -2.37 26.07 1.45
C ALA A 399 -3.67 25.58 0.78
N VAL A 400 -4.46 24.76 1.46
CA VAL A 400 -5.76 24.26 0.96
C VAL A 400 -6.76 25.44 0.83
N ASN A 401 -6.89 26.28 1.85
CA ASN A 401 -7.79 27.44 1.82
C ASN A 401 -7.42 28.39 0.69
N TYR A 402 -6.14 28.76 0.57
CA TYR A 402 -5.67 29.62 -0.53
C TYR A 402 -5.94 29.00 -1.90
N THR A 403 -5.73 27.69 -2.05
CA THR A 403 -5.99 26.98 -3.30
C THR A 403 -7.47 27.07 -3.67
N LEU A 404 -8.37 26.81 -2.71
CA LEU A 404 -9.82 26.87 -2.95
C LEU A 404 -10.32 28.28 -3.22
N GLU A 405 -9.81 29.31 -2.51
CA GLU A 405 -10.17 30.73 -2.69
C GLU A 405 -9.73 31.28 -4.06
N THR A 406 -8.64 30.78 -4.60
CA THR A 406 -8.05 31.26 -5.87
C THR A 406 -8.40 30.38 -7.07
N SER A 407 -9.20 29.35 -6.88
CA SER A 407 -9.69 28.46 -7.94
C SER A 407 -11.15 28.78 -8.31
N SER A 408 -11.48 28.62 -9.58
CA SER A 408 -12.85 28.66 -10.09
C SER A 408 -13.52 27.29 -9.97
N GLU A 409 -14.86 27.24 -10.15
CA GLU A 409 -15.62 25.97 -10.15
C GLU A 409 -15.16 24.97 -11.22
N ASP A 410 -14.62 25.48 -12.33
CA ASP A 410 -14.15 24.68 -13.47
C ASP A 410 -12.69 24.22 -13.33
N ASP A 411 -11.96 24.66 -12.32
CA ASP A 411 -10.57 24.30 -12.12
C ASP A 411 -10.44 22.87 -11.61
N ILE A 412 -9.23 22.31 -11.79
CA ILE A 412 -8.85 20.98 -11.32
C ILE A 412 -7.62 21.13 -10.42
N ILE A 413 -7.74 20.63 -9.22
CA ILE A 413 -6.71 20.69 -8.19
C ILE A 413 -6.23 19.26 -7.89
#